data_77ee3309da636453a44b8fc9b75efcc8
#
_entry.id   77ee3309da636453a44b8fc9b75efcc8
#
_cell.length_a   1.000
_cell.length_b   1.000
_cell.length_c   1.000
_cell.angle_alpha   90.00
_cell.angle_beta   90.00
_cell.angle_gamma   90.00
#
_symmetry.space_group_name_H-M   'P 1'
#
loop_
_entity.id
_entity.type
_entity.pdbx_description
1 polymer ?
#
loop_
_entity_poly.entity_id
_entity_poly.type
_entity_poly.pdbx_seq_one_letter_code
_entity_poly.pdbx_strand_id
1 'polypeptide(L)'
;MGYEWFVSLRYLRAKRKQTFISVISFISIAGVTLGVAALIVVLAVMTGFHDGVRQQILGNVPHVLIQSHGKEIRDYDQITEKALSVSPHVVSAAPFVSKEAMLLARGNVAAVNVKGIEPGNKIFVQKFLTVDDQDVEDLLYQGDRSIPGIVIGLDTATSLGVAVGDRLNVIPPMFTITPFGMIPKMKPFEIVGIFRHRGGFMDTYFAYVSLGQAQTFFDLPESASGIEVEVDSFDNARLVASELRQDFTYPYMVRSWEELFGSFLSALKLEKLGLFIVLGIIVLVAAFNIATTLIMVVMEKHKDIAVLRAMGATSHSIMKIFVLEGLIVGTVGTALGTMLGLFLAKNADPIIKWCEQVFKVKIFDQSVYGMDRFPSVVHSADVTAVVLVAMTISLLATIYPAWRAARMDPAEALRYE
;
A
#
# COMPACT_ATOMS: atom_id res chain seq x y z
N MET A 1 9.84 10.10 -46.76
CA MET A 1 9.51 8.82 -46.06
C MET A 1 9.93 7.68 -46.97
N GLY A 2 10.74 6.75 -46.49
CA GLY A 2 11.22 5.62 -47.30
C GLY A 2 10.09 4.65 -47.65
N TYR A 3 10.21 3.92 -48.73
CA TYR A 3 9.26 2.91 -49.19
C TYR A 3 9.02 1.82 -48.12
N GLU A 4 9.95 1.63 -47.17
CA GLU A 4 9.90 0.66 -46.10
C GLU A 4 8.70 0.92 -45.17
N TRP A 5 8.42 2.19 -44.88
CA TRP A 5 7.24 2.59 -44.04
C TRP A 5 5.93 2.27 -44.78
N PHE A 6 5.87 2.53 -46.06
CA PHE A 6 4.68 2.22 -46.86
C PHE A 6 4.40 0.72 -46.92
N VAL A 7 5.45 -0.08 -47.10
CA VAL A 7 5.34 -1.54 -47.20
C VAL A 7 4.90 -2.12 -45.84
N SER A 8 5.51 -1.69 -44.71
CA SER A 8 5.15 -2.18 -43.36
C SER A 8 3.71 -1.92 -43.03
N LEU A 9 3.18 -0.70 -43.31
CA LEU A 9 1.80 -0.35 -43.08
C LEU A 9 0.83 -1.16 -43.97
N ARG A 10 1.24 -1.47 -45.19
CA ARG A 10 0.44 -2.26 -46.13
C ARG A 10 0.41 -3.74 -45.75
N TYR A 11 1.47 -4.28 -45.14
CA TYR A 11 1.49 -5.66 -44.63
C TYR A 11 0.53 -5.85 -43.45
N LEU A 12 0.43 -4.89 -42.59
CA LEU A 12 -0.55 -4.90 -41.48
C LEU A 12 -2.01 -4.79 -41.98
N ARG A 13 -2.25 -4.15 -43.15
CA ARG A 13 -3.59 -3.91 -43.73
C ARG A 13 -3.93 -4.85 -44.85
N ALA A 14 -3.92 -6.18 -44.58
CA ALA A 14 -4.13 -7.21 -45.59
C ALA A 14 -5.50 -7.16 -46.27
N LYS A 15 -5.57 -7.36 -47.61
CA LYS A 15 -6.81 -7.48 -48.37
C LYS A 15 -7.50 -8.83 -48.10
N ARG A 16 -8.82 -8.90 -48.35
CA ARG A 16 -9.79 -9.98 -48.13
C ARG A 16 -9.36 -11.45 -48.32
N LYS A 17 -8.23 -11.75 -48.98
CA LYS A 17 -7.72 -13.11 -49.18
C LYS A 17 -6.71 -13.61 -48.11
N GLN A 18 -6.34 -12.76 -47.15
CA GLN A 18 -5.36 -13.11 -46.09
C GLN A 18 -5.91 -12.78 -44.71
N THR A 19 -7.13 -13.23 -44.42
CA THR A 19 -7.84 -13.04 -43.14
C THR A 19 -7.02 -13.54 -41.94
N PHE A 20 -6.20 -14.58 -42.18
CA PHE A 20 -5.40 -15.20 -41.14
C PHE A 20 -4.31 -14.27 -40.56
N ILE A 21 -3.59 -13.50 -41.41
CA ILE A 21 -2.58 -12.52 -40.96
C ILE A 21 -3.21 -11.43 -40.11
N SER A 22 -4.38 -10.92 -40.55
CA SER A 22 -5.10 -9.86 -39.83
C SER A 22 -5.55 -10.33 -38.44
N VAL A 23 -6.01 -11.57 -38.31
CA VAL A 23 -6.40 -12.16 -37.01
C VAL A 23 -5.19 -12.30 -36.07
N ILE A 24 -4.05 -12.77 -36.60
CA ILE A 24 -2.84 -12.95 -35.79
C ILE A 24 -2.29 -11.60 -35.32
N SER A 25 -2.22 -10.59 -36.21
CA SER A 25 -1.81 -9.23 -35.85
C SER A 25 -2.75 -8.63 -34.80
N PHE A 26 -4.07 -8.87 -34.91
CA PHE A 26 -5.03 -8.45 -33.89
C PHE A 26 -4.80 -9.13 -32.55
N ILE A 27 -4.57 -10.45 -32.53
CA ILE A 27 -4.25 -11.20 -31.30
C ILE A 27 -2.97 -10.66 -30.65
N SER A 28 -1.96 -10.33 -31.43
CA SER A 28 -0.72 -9.74 -30.91
C SER A 28 -0.92 -8.36 -30.30
N ILE A 29 -1.66 -7.48 -30.98
CA ILE A 29 -2.02 -6.17 -30.44
C ILE A 29 -2.84 -6.34 -29.17
N ALA A 30 -3.84 -7.22 -29.16
CA ALA A 30 -4.69 -7.51 -28.00
C ALA A 30 -3.86 -8.06 -26.82
N GLY A 31 -2.91 -8.98 -27.09
CA GLY A 31 -2.01 -9.52 -26.07
C GLY A 31 -1.15 -8.45 -25.40
N VAL A 32 -0.53 -7.57 -26.19
CA VAL A 32 0.23 -6.42 -25.63
C VAL A 32 -0.69 -5.46 -24.88
N THR A 33 -1.86 -5.15 -25.45
CA THR A 33 -2.86 -4.28 -24.82
C THR A 33 -3.27 -4.79 -23.43
N LEU A 34 -3.64 -6.08 -23.36
CA LEU A 34 -4.04 -6.70 -22.09
C LEU A 34 -2.88 -6.78 -21.10
N GLY A 35 -1.67 -7.12 -21.56
CA GLY A 35 -0.48 -7.17 -20.72
C GLY A 35 -0.14 -5.82 -20.10
N VAL A 36 -0.11 -4.75 -20.92
CA VAL A 36 0.17 -3.38 -20.46
C VAL A 36 -0.96 -2.87 -19.56
N ALA A 37 -2.22 -3.12 -19.91
CA ALA A 37 -3.36 -2.71 -19.09
C ALA A 37 -3.34 -3.40 -17.71
N ALA A 38 -3.12 -4.71 -17.66
CA ALA A 38 -3.02 -5.47 -16.42
C ALA A 38 -1.88 -4.95 -15.53
N LEU A 39 -0.71 -4.65 -16.13
CA LEU A 39 0.42 -4.06 -15.43
C LEU A 39 0.06 -2.75 -14.76
N ILE A 40 -0.56 -1.82 -15.49
CA ILE A 40 -0.94 -0.51 -14.98
C ILE A 40 -1.97 -0.64 -13.86
N VAL A 41 -2.98 -1.50 -14.03
CA VAL A 41 -4.01 -1.71 -13.00
C VAL A 41 -3.42 -2.30 -11.73
N VAL A 42 -2.61 -3.36 -11.84
CA VAL A 42 -2.00 -4.01 -10.68
C VAL A 42 -1.07 -3.05 -9.93
N LEU A 43 -0.21 -2.30 -10.65
CA LEU A 43 0.66 -1.32 -10.01
C LEU A 43 -0.14 -0.19 -9.34
N ALA A 44 -1.21 0.31 -9.98
CA ALA A 44 -2.05 1.36 -9.41
C ALA A 44 -2.77 0.90 -8.14
N VAL A 45 -3.29 -0.33 -8.12
CA VAL A 45 -3.94 -0.92 -6.93
C VAL A 45 -2.93 -1.14 -5.82
N MET A 46 -1.76 -1.70 -6.13
CA MET A 46 -0.71 -1.93 -5.13
C MET A 46 -0.18 -0.63 -4.54
N THR A 47 0.07 0.38 -5.38
CA THR A 47 0.50 1.70 -4.90
C THR A 47 -0.57 2.31 -4.02
N GLY A 48 -1.85 2.27 -4.44
CA GLY A 48 -2.97 2.76 -3.63
C GLY A 48 -3.11 2.02 -2.29
N PHE A 49 -2.92 0.71 -2.28
CA PHE A 49 -2.95 -0.09 -1.06
C PHE A 49 -1.78 0.26 -0.12
N HIS A 50 -0.56 0.36 -0.65
CA HIS A 50 0.61 0.75 0.14
C HIS A 50 0.47 2.15 0.74
N ASP A 51 -0.01 3.12 -0.06
CA ASP A 51 -0.25 4.48 0.41
C ASP A 51 -1.36 4.53 1.46
N GLY A 52 -2.44 3.77 1.26
CA GLY A 52 -3.54 3.66 2.23
C GLY A 52 -3.07 3.07 3.56
N VAL A 53 -2.36 1.96 3.54
CA VAL A 53 -1.80 1.33 4.74
C VAL A 53 -0.78 2.25 5.41
N ARG A 54 0.10 2.90 4.62
CA ARG A 54 1.04 3.88 5.14
C ARG A 54 0.31 5.02 5.86
N GLN A 55 -0.73 5.59 5.27
CA GLN A 55 -1.52 6.66 5.89
C GLN A 55 -2.20 6.19 7.19
N GLN A 56 -2.71 4.97 7.23
CA GLN A 56 -3.30 4.40 8.45
C GLN A 56 -2.26 4.23 9.55
N ILE A 57 -1.08 3.68 9.23
CA ILE A 57 0.01 3.55 10.21
C ILE A 57 0.42 4.93 10.70
N LEU A 58 0.73 5.85 9.78
CA LEU A 58 1.22 7.19 10.12
C LEU A 58 0.18 8.03 10.86
N GLY A 59 -1.11 7.81 10.59
CA GLY A 59 -2.20 8.47 11.31
C GLY A 59 -2.31 8.10 12.79
N ASN A 60 -1.75 6.96 13.23
CA ASN A 60 -2.07 6.31 14.50
C ASN A 60 -0.88 6.03 15.39
N VAL A 61 0.33 6.29 14.91
CA VAL A 61 1.56 5.92 15.58
C VAL A 61 2.40 7.17 15.81
N PRO A 62 3.09 7.27 16.96
CA PRO A 62 4.03 8.36 17.19
C PRO A 62 5.15 8.31 16.14
N HIS A 63 5.61 9.49 15.71
CA HIS A 63 6.67 9.60 14.74
C HIS A 63 7.99 9.03 15.24
N VAL A 64 8.30 9.29 16.53
CA VAL A 64 9.45 8.72 17.26
C VAL A 64 8.97 8.29 18.63
N LEU A 65 9.52 7.18 19.11
CA LEU A 65 9.20 6.58 20.39
C LEU A 65 10.46 6.42 21.23
N ILE A 66 10.45 6.97 22.45
CA ILE A 66 11.50 6.76 23.46
C ILE A 66 10.97 5.81 24.50
N GLN A 67 11.67 4.69 24.72
CA GLN A 67 11.33 3.69 25.73
C GLN A 67 12.58 3.33 26.54
N SER A 68 12.40 2.76 27.72
CA SER A 68 13.53 2.21 28.51
C SER A 68 13.59 0.69 28.37
N HIS A 69 14.78 0.13 28.37
CA HIS A 69 15.00 -1.30 28.20
C HIS A 69 14.56 -2.07 29.44
N GLY A 70 13.42 -2.78 29.35
CA GLY A 70 12.88 -3.65 30.39
C GLY A 70 12.35 -2.97 31.64
N LYS A 71 12.24 -1.64 31.69
CA LYS A 71 11.71 -0.87 32.84
C LYS A 71 10.89 0.32 32.34
N GLU A 72 9.98 0.77 33.20
CA GLU A 72 9.28 2.03 33.03
C GLU A 72 10.22 3.22 33.25
N ILE A 73 9.89 4.34 32.65
CA ILE A 73 10.61 5.62 32.79
C ILE A 73 10.02 6.38 33.99
N ARG A 74 10.84 6.65 35.02
CA ARG A 74 10.41 7.39 36.21
C ARG A 74 10.54 8.89 36.06
N ASP A 75 11.63 9.36 35.47
CA ASP A 75 11.91 10.79 35.31
C ASP A 75 11.40 11.29 33.93
N TYR A 76 10.16 10.92 33.59
CA TYR A 76 9.63 11.16 32.25
C TYR A 76 9.47 12.65 31.93
N ASP A 77 9.25 13.53 32.91
CA ASP A 77 9.14 14.98 32.72
C ASP A 77 10.46 15.57 32.18
N GLN A 78 11.59 15.22 32.80
CA GLN A 78 12.92 15.67 32.37
C GLN A 78 13.27 15.17 30.97
N ILE A 79 12.89 13.93 30.69
CA ILE A 79 13.15 13.30 29.39
C ILE A 79 12.28 13.93 28.31
N THR A 80 11.02 14.26 28.64
CA THR A 80 10.11 14.97 27.74
C THR A 80 10.62 16.37 27.40
N GLU A 81 11.04 17.13 28.43
CA GLU A 81 11.59 18.46 28.24
C GLU A 81 12.89 18.43 27.43
N LYS A 82 13.76 17.48 27.72
CA LYS A 82 14.98 17.27 26.93
C LYS A 82 14.68 16.89 25.48
N ALA A 83 13.71 16.00 25.24
CA ALA A 83 13.33 15.58 23.89
C ALA A 83 12.80 16.75 23.05
N LEU A 84 12.07 17.68 23.65
CA LEU A 84 11.59 18.90 23.00
C LEU A 84 12.72 19.85 22.56
N SER A 85 13.87 19.82 23.25
CA SER A 85 15.00 20.72 22.99
C SER A 85 16.04 20.18 22.00
N VAL A 86 16.01 18.88 21.67
CA VAL A 86 17.06 18.24 20.85
C VAL A 86 17.04 18.70 19.39
N SER A 87 15.84 18.89 18.82
CA SER A 87 15.71 19.20 17.40
C SER A 87 14.63 20.25 17.14
N PRO A 88 14.85 21.21 16.22
CA PRO A 88 13.82 22.16 15.83
C PRO A 88 12.64 21.51 15.10
N HIS A 89 12.78 20.26 14.63
CA HIS A 89 11.74 19.49 13.99
C HIS A 89 10.77 18.82 14.98
N VAL A 90 11.08 18.81 16.29
CA VAL A 90 10.19 18.28 17.31
C VAL A 90 9.06 19.27 17.59
N VAL A 91 7.84 18.85 17.34
CA VAL A 91 6.63 19.68 17.54
C VAL A 91 6.07 19.47 18.95
N SER A 92 6.03 18.22 19.40
CA SER A 92 5.58 17.87 20.73
C SER A 92 6.22 16.59 21.24
N ALA A 93 6.27 16.44 22.56
CA ALA A 93 6.65 15.21 23.22
C ALA A 93 5.74 15.03 24.43
N ALA A 94 5.29 13.78 24.67
CA ALA A 94 4.39 13.50 25.80
C ALA A 94 4.60 12.09 26.34
N PRO A 95 4.57 11.91 27.67
CA PRO A 95 4.63 10.61 28.29
C PRO A 95 3.31 9.85 28.11
N PHE A 96 3.41 8.53 28.09
CA PHE A 96 2.24 7.66 28.06
C PHE A 96 2.47 6.39 28.90
N VAL A 97 1.38 5.81 29.37
CA VAL A 97 1.31 4.45 29.91
C VAL A 97 0.50 3.60 28.94
N SER A 98 1.03 2.46 28.52
CA SER A 98 0.31 1.54 27.62
C SER A 98 0.48 0.11 28.11
N LYS A 99 -0.66 -0.52 28.47
CA LYS A 99 -0.70 -1.89 28.99
C LYS A 99 -1.94 -2.61 28.46
N GLU A 100 -1.80 -3.89 28.17
CA GLU A 100 -2.93 -4.74 27.80
C GLU A 100 -3.87 -4.96 28.98
N ALA A 101 -5.17 -4.96 28.71
CA ALA A 101 -6.21 -5.23 29.68
C ALA A 101 -7.44 -5.83 28.98
N MET A 102 -8.36 -6.37 29.78
CA MET A 102 -9.67 -6.80 29.31
C MET A 102 -10.73 -5.83 29.84
N LEU A 103 -11.67 -5.48 28.98
CA LEU A 103 -12.89 -4.76 29.35
C LEU A 103 -14.02 -5.75 29.53
N LEU A 104 -14.73 -5.66 30.64
CA LEU A 104 -15.87 -6.52 30.95
C LEU A 104 -17.10 -5.64 31.17
N ALA A 105 -18.14 -5.86 30.38
CA ALA A 105 -19.45 -5.20 30.55
C ALA A 105 -20.58 -6.12 30.09
N ARG A 106 -21.67 -6.15 30.83
CA ARG A 106 -22.90 -6.91 30.47
C ARG A 106 -22.67 -8.39 30.13
N GLY A 107 -21.62 -9.00 30.71
CA GLY A 107 -21.23 -10.38 30.41
C GLY A 107 -20.36 -10.58 29.16
N ASN A 108 -20.10 -9.52 28.38
CA ASN A 108 -19.21 -9.53 27.24
C ASN A 108 -17.81 -9.06 27.63
N VAL A 109 -16.79 -9.57 26.93
CA VAL A 109 -15.37 -9.25 27.18
C VAL A 109 -14.72 -8.79 25.88
N ALA A 110 -13.90 -7.73 25.98
CA ALA A 110 -13.06 -7.27 24.88
C ALA A 110 -11.62 -7.09 25.38
N ALA A 111 -10.65 -7.57 24.61
CA ALA A 111 -9.23 -7.33 24.89
C ALA A 111 -8.82 -5.99 24.24
N VAL A 112 -8.18 -5.11 25.02
CA VAL A 112 -7.75 -3.80 24.55
C VAL A 112 -6.37 -3.46 25.11
N ASN A 113 -5.68 -2.54 24.47
CA ASN A 113 -4.55 -1.83 25.04
C ASN A 113 -5.06 -0.55 25.69
N VAL A 114 -4.97 -0.46 27.01
CA VAL A 114 -5.35 0.74 27.76
C VAL A 114 -4.19 1.71 27.72
N LYS A 115 -4.43 2.88 27.16
CA LYS A 115 -3.43 3.94 27.02
C LYS A 115 -3.79 5.14 27.90
N GLY A 116 -2.90 5.40 28.86
CA GLY A 116 -2.95 6.61 29.69
C GLY A 116 -2.27 7.76 28.96
N ILE A 117 -2.99 8.86 28.77
CA ILE A 117 -2.52 10.07 28.10
C ILE A 117 -2.54 11.26 29.04
N GLU A 118 -1.65 12.23 28.79
CA GLU A 118 -1.54 13.47 29.55
C GLU A 118 -2.35 14.60 28.93
N PRO A 119 -2.90 15.56 29.73
CA PRO A 119 -3.55 16.75 29.19
C PRO A 119 -2.59 17.57 28.33
N GLY A 120 -3.09 18.13 27.23
CA GLY A 120 -2.27 18.94 26.31
C GLY A 120 -1.46 18.13 25.29
N ASN A 121 -1.63 16.79 25.26
CA ASN A 121 -1.02 15.94 24.25
C ASN A 121 -1.68 16.16 22.89
N LYS A 122 -1.21 17.18 22.14
CA LYS A 122 -1.71 17.54 20.80
C LYS A 122 -1.60 16.40 19.79
N ILE A 123 -0.74 15.42 20.02
CA ILE A 123 -0.57 14.23 19.16
C ILE A 123 -1.89 13.46 19.05
N PHE A 124 -2.66 13.41 20.12
CA PHE A 124 -3.91 12.64 20.21
C PHE A 124 -5.14 13.41 19.77
N VAL A 125 -5.24 14.68 20.15
CA VAL A 125 -6.45 15.50 20.02
C VAL A 125 -6.89 15.73 18.57
N GLN A 126 -5.94 15.84 17.63
CA GLN A 126 -6.26 16.07 16.21
C GLN A 126 -6.70 14.81 15.44
N LYS A 127 -6.54 13.62 16.03
CA LYS A 127 -6.71 12.34 15.31
C LYS A 127 -8.02 11.62 15.59
N PHE A 128 -8.72 11.99 16.68
CA PHE A 128 -9.93 11.29 17.11
C PHE A 128 -11.18 12.15 16.90
N LEU A 129 -12.05 11.69 16.02
CA LEU A 129 -13.44 12.16 15.99
C LEU A 129 -14.20 11.36 17.08
N THR A 130 -14.58 12.00 18.17
CA THR A 130 -15.59 11.44 19.06
C THR A 130 -16.95 11.45 18.34
N VAL A 131 -17.85 10.55 18.71
CA VAL A 131 -19.20 10.49 18.11
C VAL A 131 -19.98 11.81 18.36
N ASP A 132 -19.58 12.59 19.39
CA ASP A 132 -20.21 13.84 19.82
C ASP A 132 -19.38 15.10 19.56
N ASP A 133 -18.40 15.04 18.65
CA ASP A 133 -17.51 16.18 18.29
C ASP A 133 -16.75 16.84 19.49
N GLN A 134 -16.62 16.13 20.61
CA GLN A 134 -15.85 16.59 21.78
C GLN A 134 -14.45 16.00 21.76
N ASP A 135 -13.46 16.77 22.21
CA ASP A 135 -12.10 16.30 22.35
C ASP A 135 -11.98 15.24 23.45
N VAL A 136 -11.27 14.15 23.16
CA VAL A 136 -11.03 13.04 24.10
C VAL A 136 -10.38 13.53 25.39
N GLU A 137 -9.52 14.53 25.28
CA GLU A 137 -8.83 15.14 26.40
C GLU A 137 -9.81 15.80 27.37
N ASP A 138 -10.71 16.65 26.87
CA ASP A 138 -11.74 17.30 27.69
C ASP A 138 -12.61 16.27 28.38
N LEU A 139 -12.98 15.19 27.70
CA LEU A 139 -13.78 14.12 28.26
C LEU A 139 -13.10 13.38 29.43
N LEU A 140 -11.80 13.15 29.34
CA LEU A 140 -11.01 12.42 30.34
C LEU A 140 -10.70 13.25 31.58
N TYR A 141 -10.58 14.58 31.43
CA TYR A 141 -10.17 15.50 32.52
C TYR A 141 -11.31 16.35 33.07
N GLN A 142 -12.54 16.22 32.54
CA GLN A 142 -13.70 16.94 33.07
C GLN A 142 -14.12 16.41 34.46
N GLY A 143 -13.95 17.26 35.46
CA GLY A 143 -14.61 17.15 36.80
C GLY A 143 -13.95 16.18 37.77
N ASP A 144 -14.27 16.39 39.04
CA ASP A 144 -13.90 15.52 40.18
C ASP A 144 -14.85 14.31 40.22
N ARG A 145 -14.60 13.32 39.38
CA ARG A 145 -15.42 12.12 39.23
C ARG A 145 -15.05 11.09 40.29
N SER A 146 -16.04 10.53 40.96
CA SER A 146 -15.85 9.40 41.89
C SER A 146 -15.43 8.12 41.20
N ILE A 147 -15.76 7.96 39.88
CA ILE A 147 -15.38 6.85 39.03
C ILE A 147 -14.56 7.43 37.84
N PRO A 148 -13.37 6.89 37.54
CA PRO A 148 -12.55 7.40 36.46
C PRO A 148 -13.21 7.22 35.11
N GLY A 149 -12.97 8.17 34.18
CA GLY A 149 -13.47 8.12 32.83
C GLY A 149 -12.60 7.24 31.93
N ILE A 150 -13.24 6.58 30.96
CA ILE A 150 -12.59 5.83 29.88
C ILE A 150 -13.26 6.18 28.54
N VAL A 151 -12.44 6.32 27.52
CA VAL A 151 -12.88 6.50 26.13
C VAL A 151 -12.55 5.24 25.36
N ILE A 152 -13.53 4.64 24.68
CA ILE A 152 -13.38 3.37 23.95
C ILE A 152 -13.77 3.52 22.49
N GLY A 153 -13.25 2.65 21.62
CA GLY A 153 -13.62 2.64 20.22
C GLY A 153 -15.04 2.14 19.97
N LEU A 154 -15.64 2.58 18.87
CA LEU A 154 -17.03 2.25 18.52
C LEU A 154 -17.26 0.73 18.37
N ASP A 155 -16.31 0.02 17.75
CA ASP A 155 -16.43 -1.43 17.58
C ASP A 155 -16.35 -2.16 18.93
N THR A 156 -15.49 -1.68 19.83
CA THR A 156 -15.42 -2.19 21.21
C THR A 156 -16.72 -1.92 21.95
N ALA A 157 -17.28 -0.71 21.86
CA ALA A 157 -18.55 -0.36 22.48
C ALA A 157 -19.69 -1.23 21.94
N THR A 158 -19.72 -1.46 20.63
CA THR A 158 -20.72 -2.31 19.98
C THR A 158 -20.61 -3.76 20.43
N SER A 159 -19.39 -4.30 20.52
CA SER A 159 -19.14 -5.70 20.95
C SER A 159 -19.50 -5.93 22.41
N LEU A 160 -19.27 -4.93 23.27
CA LEU A 160 -19.66 -4.97 24.69
C LEU A 160 -21.13 -4.63 24.92
N GLY A 161 -21.83 -4.04 23.95
CA GLY A 161 -23.21 -3.60 24.04
C GLY A 161 -23.42 -2.42 25.01
N VAL A 162 -22.46 -1.47 25.02
CA VAL A 162 -22.43 -0.33 25.95
C VAL A 162 -22.49 1.00 25.21
N ALA A 163 -22.89 2.05 25.91
CA ALA A 163 -22.99 3.42 25.42
C ALA A 163 -22.27 4.40 26.37
N VAL A 164 -22.17 5.68 25.98
CA VAL A 164 -21.65 6.75 26.82
C VAL A 164 -22.53 6.87 28.09
N GLY A 165 -21.88 6.98 29.25
CA GLY A 165 -22.52 6.97 30.59
C GLY A 165 -22.65 5.58 31.23
N ASP A 166 -22.47 4.49 30.49
CA ASP A 166 -22.43 3.14 31.04
C ASP A 166 -21.12 2.88 31.81
N ARG A 167 -21.15 1.90 32.70
CA ARG A 167 -19.97 1.44 33.46
C ARG A 167 -19.46 0.13 32.92
N LEU A 168 -18.14 0.02 32.88
CA LEU A 168 -17.43 -1.22 32.55
C LEU A 168 -16.35 -1.48 33.60
N ASN A 169 -15.90 -2.73 33.72
CA ASN A 169 -14.74 -3.10 34.51
C ASN A 169 -13.53 -3.30 33.64
N VAL A 170 -12.40 -2.70 34.03
CA VAL A 170 -11.09 -2.94 33.42
C VAL A 170 -10.35 -3.95 34.27
N ILE A 171 -9.82 -4.99 33.61
CA ILE A 171 -9.11 -6.12 34.23
C ILE A 171 -7.72 -6.21 33.62
N PRO A 172 -6.65 -5.81 34.31
CA PRO A 172 -5.29 -5.99 33.83
C PRO A 172 -4.88 -7.47 33.94
N PRO A 173 -3.86 -7.93 33.21
CA PRO A 173 -3.34 -9.29 33.33
C PRO A 173 -2.49 -9.47 34.61
N MET A 174 -2.97 -8.92 35.71
CA MET A 174 -2.30 -8.95 37.02
C MET A 174 -3.25 -9.52 38.07
N PHE A 175 -2.74 -10.39 38.91
CA PHE A 175 -3.51 -11.00 39.96
C PHE A 175 -3.02 -10.51 41.32
N THR A 176 -3.95 -10.22 42.22
CA THR A 176 -3.63 -9.99 43.61
C THR A 176 -3.72 -11.31 44.38
N ILE A 177 -2.63 -11.69 45.05
CA ILE A 177 -2.61 -12.89 45.89
C ILE A 177 -3.32 -12.56 47.19
N THR A 178 -4.43 -13.23 47.44
CA THR A 178 -5.16 -13.13 48.70
C THR A 178 -5.15 -14.45 49.47
N PRO A 179 -5.47 -14.48 50.77
CA PRO A 179 -5.58 -15.72 51.50
C PRO A 179 -6.60 -16.73 50.94
N PHE A 180 -7.52 -16.25 50.09
CA PHE A 180 -8.56 -17.03 49.41
C PHE A 180 -8.18 -17.43 47.96
N GLY A 181 -6.98 -17.12 47.51
CA GLY A 181 -6.48 -17.44 46.15
C GLY A 181 -6.12 -16.19 45.34
N MET A 182 -5.81 -16.41 44.05
CA MET A 182 -5.53 -15.35 43.09
C MET A 182 -6.83 -14.70 42.64
N ILE A 183 -7.00 -13.42 42.93
CA ILE A 183 -8.15 -12.64 42.47
C ILE A 183 -7.67 -11.63 41.43
N PRO A 184 -8.30 -11.54 40.23
CA PRO A 184 -7.94 -10.52 39.26
C PRO A 184 -8.28 -9.11 39.83
N LYS A 185 -7.35 -8.17 39.65
CA LYS A 185 -7.62 -6.77 40.00
C LYS A 185 -8.67 -6.24 39.04
N MET A 186 -9.75 -5.71 39.55
CA MET A 186 -10.80 -5.10 38.73
C MET A 186 -11.07 -3.69 39.22
N LYS A 187 -11.23 -2.74 38.29
CA LYS A 187 -11.61 -1.37 38.63
C LYS A 187 -12.75 -0.91 37.70
N PRO A 188 -13.83 -0.34 38.25
CA PRO A 188 -14.89 0.23 37.43
C PRO A 188 -14.42 1.55 36.78
N PHE A 189 -14.79 1.73 35.52
CA PHE A 189 -14.65 2.96 34.77
C PHE A 189 -15.98 3.36 34.15
N GLU A 190 -16.22 4.64 33.98
CA GLU A 190 -17.38 5.20 33.29
C GLU A 190 -17.01 5.58 31.87
N ILE A 191 -17.81 5.15 30.90
CA ILE A 191 -17.59 5.49 29.49
C ILE A 191 -17.96 6.96 29.29
N VAL A 192 -16.96 7.80 29.11
CA VAL A 192 -17.13 9.24 28.91
C VAL A 192 -17.14 9.66 27.46
N GLY A 193 -16.71 8.77 26.56
CA GLY A 193 -16.72 9.01 25.12
C GLY A 193 -16.53 7.73 24.34
N ILE A 194 -17.01 7.74 23.11
CA ILE A 194 -16.80 6.67 22.12
C ILE A 194 -16.18 7.30 20.89
N PHE A 195 -14.98 6.86 20.53
CA PHE A 195 -14.29 7.37 19.35
C PHE A 195 -14.45 6.46 18.14
N ARG A 196 -14.40 7.05 16.97
CA ARG A 196 -14.28 6.34 15.69
C ARG A 196 -13.01 6.81 14.99
N HIS A 197 -12.14 5.89 14.70
CA HIS A 197 -10.93 6.19 13.94
C HIS A 197 -11.22 6.15 12.43
N ARG A 198 -10.63 7.08 11.67
CA ARG A 198 -10.79 7.10 10.20
C ARG A 198 -10.29 5.85 9.48
N GLY A 199 -9.62 4.93 10.16
CA GLY A 199 -9.09 3.69 9.61
C GLY A 199 -9.64 2.40 10.23
N GLY A 200 -10.67 2.44 11.09
CA GLY A 200 -11.42 1.29 11.64
C GLY A 200 -10.61 0.25 12.45
N PHE A 201 -9.38 -0.05 12.09
CA PHE A 201 -8.57 -1.11 12.71
C PHE A 201 -8.21 -0.83 14.20
N MET A 202 -8.07 0.43 14.56
CA MET A 202 -7.68 0.84 15.93
C MET A 202 -8.86 0.96 16.89
N ASP A 203 -10.11 0.99 16.40
CA ASP A 203 -11.32 1.13 17.22
C ASP A 203 -11.57 -0.09 18.10
N THR A 204 -11.00 -1.25 17.74
CA THR A 204 -11.09 -2.48 18.53
C THR A 204 -9.91 -2.69 19.47
N TYR A 205 -8.81 -1.95 19.27
CA TYR A 205 -7.55 -2.27 19.97
C TYR A 205 -7.22 -1.32 21.13
N PHE A 206 -7.64 -0.05 21.07
CA PHE A 206 -7.29 0.94 22.08
C PHE A 206 -8.47 1.38 22.96
N ALA A 207 -8.16 1.65 24.24
CA ALA A 207 -8.99 2.39 25.15
C ALA A 207 -8.14 3.46 25.85
N TYR A 208 -8.68 4.66 26.02
CA TYR A 208 -7.94 5.81 26.55
C TYR A 208 -8.43 6.19 27.94
N VAL A 209 -7.50 6.49 28.84
CA VAL A 209 -7.74 6.99 30.19
C VAL A 209 -6.74 8.12 30.48
N SER A 210 -6.94 8.89 31.55
CA SER A 210 -5.93 9.86 31.96
C SER A 210 -4.66 9.17 32.45
N LEU A 211 -3.50 9.82 32.25
CA LEU A 211 -2.19 9.27 32.63
C LEU A 211 -2.16 8.85 34.10
N GLY A 212 -2.59 9.71 35.01
CA GLY A 212 -2.62 9.43 36.44
C GLY A 212 -3.53 8.26 36.82
N GLN A 213 -4.66 8.06 36.11
CA GLN A 213 -5.53 6.90 36.32
C GLN A 213 -4.88 5.62 35.83
N ALA A 214 -4.19 5.66 34.68
CA ALA A 214 -3.42 4.51 34.19
C ALA A 214 -2.27 4.14 35.14
N GLN A 215 -1.51 5.12 35.61
CA GLN A 215 -0.43 4.92 36.58
C GLN A 215 -0.95 4.25 37.87
N THR A 216 -2.03 4.78 38.43
CA THR A 216 -2.66 4.21 39.64
C THR A 216 -3.20 2.80 39.39
N PHE A 217 -3.83 2.56 38.24
CA PHE A 217 -4.47 1.29 37.93
C PHE A 217 -3.44 0.16 37.65
N PHE A 218 -2.36 0.47 36.99
CA PHE A 218 -1.32 -0.50 36.66
C PHE A 218 -0.16 -0.57 37.69
N ASP A 219 -0.31 0.07 38.84
CA ASP A 219 0.70 0.14 39.90
C ASP A 219 2.06 0.69 39.41
N LEU A 220 2.00 1.79 38.64
CA LEU A 220 3.14 2.47 38.04
C LEU A 220 3.27 3.91 38.58
N PRO A 221 3.47 4.13 39.90
CA PRO A 221 3.52 5.45 40.46
C PRO A 221 4.66 6.26 39.82
N GLU A 222 4.32 7.45 39.35
CA GLU A 222 5.29 8.42 38.72
C GLU A 222 6.14 7.77 37.62
N SER A 223 5.56 6.87 36.84
CA SER A 223 6.27 6.14 35.79
C SER A 223 5.48 6.16 34.48
N ALA A 224 6.20 6.19 33.34
CA ALA A 224 5.64 6.09 32.01
C ALA A 224 6.19 4.86 31.27
N SER A 225 5.40 4.30 30.37
CA SER A 225 5.83 3.22 29.47
C SER A 225 6.79 3.71 28.38
N GLY A 226 6.72 5.01 28.08
CA GLY A 226 7.56 5.66 27.09
C GLY A 226 7.15 7.11 26.87
N ILE A 227 7.86 7.77 25.96
CA ILE A 227 7.55 9.12 25.51
C ILE A 227 7.33 9.08 24.01
N GLU A 228 6.21 9.60 23.56
CA GLU A 228 5.87 9.82 22.17
C GLU A 228 6.37 11.17 21.72
N VAL A 229 7.07 11.21 20.61
CA VAL A 229 7.60 12.44 20.02
C VAL A 229 6.98 12.64 18.65
N GLU A 230 6.37 13.79 18.44
CA GLU A 230 5.84 14.23 17.15
C GLU A 230 6.82 15.17 16.47
N VAL A 231 7.00 14.98 15.18
CA VAL A 231 7.84 15.84 14.34
C VAL A 231 6.99 16.53 13.28
N ASP A 232 7.49 17.63 12.75
CA ASP A 232 6.83 18.46 11.73
C ASP A 232 6.49 17.70 10.44
N SER A 233 7.30 16.69 10.09
CA SER A 233 7.09 15.83 8.95
C SER A 233 7.50 14.40 9.27
N PHE A 234 6.72 13.42 8.80
CA PHE A 234 7.04 11.98 8.93
C PHE A 234 8.41 11.62 8.36
N ASP A 235 8.84 12.32 7.31
CA ASP A 235 10.14 12.08 6.67
C ASP A 235 11.31 12.50 7.57
N ASN A 236 11.08 13.45 8.51
CA ASN A 236 12.07 13.90 9.48
C ASN A 236 12.19 12.97 10.70
N ALA A 237 11.26 12.03 10.88
CA ALA A 237 11.26 11.12 12.05
C ALA A 237 12.56 10.33 12.21
N ARG A 238 13.14 9.89 11.09
CA ARG A 238 14.43 9.17 11.09
C ARG A 238 15.61 10.05 11.50
N LEU A 239 15.63 11.29 11.01
CA LEU A 239 16.65 12.28 11.37
C LEU A 239 16.57 12.58 12.86
N VAL A 240 15.38 12.96 13.35
CA VAL A 240 15.14 13.27 14.76
C VAL A 240 15.43 12.07 15.67
N ALA A 241 15.04 10.86 15.26
CA ALA A 241 15.40 9.66 16.03
C ALA A 241 16.92 9.46 16.12
N SER A 242 17.68 9.80 15.08
CA SER A 242 19.14 9.72 15.11
C SER A 242 19.78 10.79 16.02
N GLU A 243 19.22 12.00 16.06
CA GLU A 243 19.64 13.08 16.95
C GLU A 243 19.33 12.74 18.41
N LEU A 244 18.10 12.28 18.69
CA LEU A 244 17.69 11.85 20.02
C LEU A 244 18.55 10.68 20.57
N ARG A 245 19.03 9.75 19.72
CA ARG A 245 19.93 8.65 20.14
C ARG A 245 21.29 9.13 20.62
N GLN A 246 21.76 10.28 20.16
CA GLN A 246 23.04 10.86 20.63
C GLN A 246 22.90 11.34 22.08
N ASP A 247 21.70 11.86 22.42
CA ASP A 247 21.41 12.41 23.73
C ASP A 247 20.82 11.39 24.73
N PHE A 248 20.11 10.41 24.21
CA PHE A 248 19.48 9.32 25.00
C PHE A 248 20.21 7.99 24.77
N THR A 249 21.23 7.76 25.58
CA THR A 249 21.98 6.48 25.61
C THR A 249 21.31 5.48 26.54
N TYR A 250 21.90 4.30 26.70
CA TYR A 250 21.40 3.28 27.61
C TYR A 250 21.01 3.85 28.99
N PRO A 251 19.85 3.53 29.57
CA PRO A 251 18.94 2.44 29.21
C PRO A 251 17.84 2.81 28.19
N TYR A 252 17.89 4.00 27.60
CA TYR A 252 16.86 4.44 26.67
C TYR A 252 17.06 3.88 25.26
N MET A 253 15.97 3.58 24.61
CA MET A 253 15.91 3.13 23.23
C MET A 253 14.99 4.07 22.44
N VAL A 254 15.57 4.74 21.45
CA VAL A 254 14.84 5.64 20.56
C VAL A 254 14.58 4.93 19.23
N ARG A 255 13.33 4.85 18.81
CA ARG A 255 12.93 4.23 17.55
C ARG A 255 12.02 5.15 16.75
N SER A 256 12.30 5.27 15.45
CA SER A 256 11.37 5.91 14.53
C SER A 256 10.21 4.97 14.18
N TRP A 257 9.11 5.50 13.66
CA TRP A 257 8.00 4.70 13.16
C TRP A 257 8.44 3.68 12.08
N GLU A 258 9.41 4.05 11.24
CA GLU A 258 9.97 3.14 10.22
C GLU A 258 10.64 1.91 10.84
N GLU A 259 11.29 2.09 12.00
CA GLU A 259 11.94 0.99 12.73
C GLU A 259 10.94 0.14 13.51
N LEU A 260 9.90 0.77 14.06
CA LEU A 260 8.80 0.07 14.73
C LEU A 260 8.07 -0.88 13.76
N PHE A 261 7.87 -0.45 12.52
CA PHE A 261 7.19 -1.21 11.47
C PHE A 261 8.17 -1.80 10.43
N GLY A 262 9.46 -1.89 10.74
CA GLY A 262 10.51 -2.28 9.80
C GLY A 262 10.29 -3.64 9.13
N SER A 263 9.83 -4.65 9.86
CA SER A 263 9.49 -5.97 9.32
C SER A 263 8.31 -5.90 8.36
N PHE A 264 7.27 -5.16 8.70
CA PHE A 264 6.10 -4.95 7.87
C PHE A 264 6.44 -4.18 6.58
N LEU A 265 7.19 -3.07 6.70
CA LEU A 265 7.65 -2.30 5.53
C LEU A 265 8.57 -3.13 4.62
N SER A 266 9.39 -4.01 5.20
CA SER A 266 10.23 -4.94 4.45
C SER A 266 9.40 -5.98 3.72
N ALA A 267 8.33 -6.50 4.32
CA ALA A 267 7.39 -7.42 3.68
C ALA A 267 6.70 -6.75 2.46
N LEU A 268 6.25 -5.49 2.60
CA LEU A 268 5.67 -4.73 1.48
C LEU A 268 6.68 -4.52 0.33
N LYS A 269 7.96 -4.28 0.64
CA LYS A 269 9.02 -4.17 -0.38
C LYS A 269 9.24 -5.50 -1.10
N LEU A 270 9.25 -6.63 -0.39
CA LEU A 270 9.38 -7.97 -0.98
C LEU A 270 8.17 -8.32 -1.84
N GLU A 271 6.96 -7.96 -1.41
CA GLU A 271 5.73 -8.13 -2.19
C GLU A 271 5.81 -7.34 -3.50
N LYS A 272 6.20 -6.06 -3.45
CA LYS A 272 6.42 -5.24 -4.64
C LYS A 272 7.43 -5.86 -5.61
N LEU A 273 8.53 -6.41 -5.09
CA LEU A 273 9.53 -7.13 -5.90
C LEU A 273 8.94 -8.39 -6.53
N GLY A 274 8.18 -9.19 -5.77
CA GLY A 274 7.51 -10.38 -6.27
C GLY A 274 6.54 -10.06 -7.41
N LEU A 275 5.71 -9.05 -7.23
CA LEU A 275 4.82 -8.56 -8.28
C LEU A 275 5.59 -8.08 -9.52
N PHE A 276 6.67 -7.34 -9.33
CA PHE A 276 7.52 -6.89 -10.45
C PHE A 276 8.06 -8.07 -11.27
N ILE A 277 8.47 -9.17 -10.63
CA ILE A 277 8.92 -10.40 -11.30
C ILE A 277 7.77 -11.04 -12.08
N VAL A 278 6.60 -11.23 -11.45
CA VAL A 278 5.42 -11.82 -12.11
C VAL A 278 4.99 -10.99 -13.31
N LEU A 279 4.95 -9.67 -13.16
CA LEU A 279 4.61 -8.75 -14.23
C LEU A 279 5.66 -8.76 -15.34
N GLY A 280 6.96 -8.91 -15.00
CA GLY A 280 8.03 -9.11 -15.95
C GLY A 280 7.83 -10.37 -16.83
N ILE A 281 7.37 -11.45 -16.22
CA ILE A 281 7.03 -12.69 -16.94
C ILE A 281 5.85 -12.46 -17.90
N ILE A 282 4.82 -11.72 -17.51
CA ILE A 282 3.67 -11.40 -18.39
C ILE A 282 4.14 -10.60 -19.61
N VAL A 283 5.03 -9.63 -19.41
CA VAL A 283 5.62 -8.84 -20.52
C VAL A 283 6.48 -9.72 -21.41
N LEU A 284 7.24 -10.65 -20.83
CA LEU A 284 8.04 -11.60 -21.60
C LEU A 284 7.15 -12.51 -22.48
N VAL A 285 6.03 -12.99 -21.96
CA VAL A 285 5.06 -13.76 -22.75
C VAL A 285 4.49 -12.92 -23.90
N ALA A 286 4.16 -11.64 -23.65
CA ALA A 286 3.73 -10.74 -24.72
C ALA A 286 4.82 -10.54 -25.79
N ALA A 287 6.10 -10.47 -25.40
CA ALA A 287 7.25 -10.38 -26.31
C ALA A 287 7.37 -11.64 -27.19
N PHE A 288 7.23 -12.82 -26.61
CA PHE A 288 7.23 -14.07 -27.39
C PHE A 288 6.05 -14.12 -28.38
N ASN A 289 4.89 -13.61 -28.00
CA ASN A 289 3.76 -13.51 -28.89
C ASN A 289 4.08 -12.62 -30.12
N ILE A 290 4.67 -11.44 -29.91
CA ILE A 290 5.12 -10.56 -31.00
C ILE A 290 6.14 -11.28 -31.89
N ALA A 291 7.16 -11.90 -31.29
CA ALA A 291 8.21 -12.59 -32.05
C ALA A 291 7.63 -13.74 -32.90
N THR A 292 6.77 -14.57 -32.34
CA THR A 292 6.12 -15.69 -33.02
C THR A 292 5.25 -15.20 -34.18
N THR A 293 4.48 -14.14 -33.95
CA THR A 293 3.65 -13.51 -34.99
C THR A 293 4.50 -12.99 -36.13
N LEU A 294 5.58 -12.27 -35.84
CA LEU A 294 6.49 -11.77 -36.90
C LEU A 294 7.19 -12.90 -37.66
N ILE A 295 7.61 -13.98 -37.00
CA ILE A 295 8.16 -15.16 -37.67
C ILE A 295 7.16 -15.73 -38.67
N MET A 296 5.90 -15.85 -38.24
CA MET A 296 4.83 -16.38 -39.09
C MET A 296 4.54 -15.45 -40.29
N VAL A 297 4.46 -14.14 -40.06
CA VAL A 297 4.31 -13.13 -41.14
C VAL A 297 5.50 -13.22 -42.13
N VAL A 298 6.74 -13.35 -41.65
CA VAL A 298 7.91 -13.52 -42.49
C VAL A 298 7.81 -14.78 -43.35
N MET A 299 7.36 -15.90 -42.75
CA MET A 299 7.20 -17.17 -43.51
C MET A 299 6.09 -17.06 -44.57
N GLU A 300 5.01 -16.39 -44.30
CA GLU A 300 3.88 -16.20 -45.23
C GLU A 300 4.21 -15.19 -46.33
N LYS A 301 5.04 -14.18 -46.04
CA LYS A 301 5.49 -13.16 -46.97
C LYS A 301 6.82 -13.48 -47.68
N HIS A 302 7.30 -14.73 -47.58
CA HIS A 302 8.61 -15.08 -48.08
C HIS A 302 8.75 -14.83 -49.62
N LYS A 303 7.69 -15.03 -50.43
CA LYS A 303 7.67 -14.72 -51.87
C LYS A 303 7.77 -13.20 -52.12
N ASP A 304 7.01 -12.40 -51.35
CA ASP A 304 7.03 -10.94 -51.44
C ASP A 304 8.45 -10.41 -51.13
N ILE A 305 9.11 -11.00 -50.09
CA ILE A 305 10.49 -10.66 -49.71
C ILE A 305 11.45 -11.00 -50.82
N ALA A 306 11.32 -12.18 -51.45
CA ALA A 306 12.19 -12.61 -52.59
C ALA A 306 12.04 -11.67 -53.79
N VAL A 307 10.83 -11.27 -54.15
CA VAL A 307 10.57 -10.30 -55.22
C VAL A 307 11.21 -8.94 -54.89
N LEU A 308 11.04 -8.42 -53.70
CA LEU A 308 11.65 -7.15 -53.28
C LEU A 308 13.19 -7.20 -53.37
N ARG A 309 13.79 -8.34 -52.96
CA ARG A 309 15.25 -8.52 -53.06
C ARG A 309 15.74 -8.67 -54.51
N ALA A 310 14.98 -9.35 -55.36
CA ALA A 310 15.27 -9.45 -56.80
C ALA A 310 15.19 -8.07 -57.49
N MET A 311 14.33 -7.19 -57.02
CA MET A 311 14.20 -5.79 -57.45
C MET A 311 15.28 -4.85 -56.86
N GLY A 312 16.22 -5.36 -56.04
CA GLY A 312 17.34 -4.60 -55.53
C GLY A 312 17.20 -4.11 -54.07
N ALA A 313 16.20 -4.57 -53.32
CA ALA A 313 16.09 -4.24 -51.91
C ALA A 313 17.23 -4.86 -51.09
N THR A 314 17.90 -4.06 -50.26
CA THR A 314 18.99 -4.54 -49.40
C THR A 314 18.47 -5.34 -48.22
N SER A 315 19.29 -6.24 -47.66
CA SER A 315 18.95 -6.95 -46.40
C SER A 315 18.60 -5.99 -45.27
N HIS A 316 19.22 -4.82 -45.22
CA HIS A 316 18.96 -3.79 -44.25
C HIS A 316 17.55 -3.17 -44.41
N SER A 317 17.11 -2.96 -45.67
CA SER A 317 15.74 -2.47 -45.93
C SER A 317 14.68 -3.51 -45.55
N ILE A 318 14.92 -4.80 -45.82
CA ILE A 318 14.00 -5.87 -45.36
C ILE A 318 13.93 -5.91 -43.82
N MET A 319 15.08 -5.84 -43.14
CA MET A 319 15.12 -5.79 -41.67
C MET A 319 14.34 -4.58 -41.15
N LYS A 320 14.49 -3.39 -41.72
CA LYS A 320 13.73 -2.19 -41.34
C LYS A 320 12.23 -2.38 -41.49
N ILE A 321 11.75 -3.02 -42.57
CA ILE A 321 10.33 -3.26 -42.81
C ILE A 321 9.72 -4.04 -41.61
N PHE A 322 10.31 -5.15 -41.21
CA PHE A 322 9.82 -6.00 -40.15
C PHE A 322 10.01 -5.41 -38.74
N VAL A 323 11.11 -4.66 -38.50
CA VAL A 323 11.26 -3.90 -37.25
C VAL A 323 10.21 -2.82 -37.15
N LEU A 324 9.89 -2.10 -38.24
CA LEU A 324 8.82 -1.10 -38.24
C LEU A 324 7.44 -1.73 -38.02
N GLU A 325 7.18 -2.91 -38.59
CA GLU A 325 5.93 -3.65 -38.39
C GLU A 325 5.73 -4.01 -36.91
N GLY A 326 6.75 -4.61 -36.28
CA GLY A 326 6.69 -4.92 -34.84
C GLY A 326 6.63 -3.69 -33.95
N LEU A 327 7.30 -2.60 -34.34
CA LEU A 327 7.21 -1.32 -33.62
C LEU A 327 5.80 -0.74 -33.69
N ILE A 328 5.11 -0.84 -34.82
CA ILE A 328 3.71 -0.40 -34.96
C ILE A 328 2.80 -1.23 -34.06
N VAL A 329 2.93 -2.56 -34.07
CA VAL A 329 2.17 -3.48 -33.20
C VAL A 329 2.42 -3.14 -31.72
N GLY A 330 3.70 -2.99 -31.34
CA GLY A 330 4.09 -2.63 -29.99
C GLY A 330 3.55 -1.26 -29.55
N THR A 331 3.66 -0.26 -30.41
CA THR A 331 3.19 1.12 -30.11
C THR A 331 1.66 1.17 -29.98
N VAL A 332 0.94 0.58 -30.93
CA VAL A 332 -0.54 0.53 -30.88
C VAL A 332 -1.01 -0.26 -29.67
N GLY A 333 -0.42 -1.45 -29.42
CA GLY A 333 -0.77 -2.27 -28.28
C GLY A 333 -0.48 -1.57 -26.94
N THR A 334 0.68 -0.93 -26.80
CA THR A 334 1.05 -0.17 -25.61
C THR A 334 0.14 1.04 -25.41
N ALA A 335 -0.16 1.80 -26.47
CA ALA A 335 -1.04 2.95 -26.37
C ALA A 335 -2.47 2.55 -25.93
N LEU A 336 -3.04 1.54 -26.59
CA LEU A 336 -4.37 1.01 -26.21
C LEU A 336 -4.37 0.41 -24.80
N GLY A 337 -3.30 -0.31 -24.45
CA GLY A 337 -3.11 -0.89 -23.11
C GLY A 337 -3.01 0.18 -22.03
N THR A 338 -2.27 1.25 -22.29
CA THR A 338 -2.16 2.40 -21.39
C THR A 338 -3.52 3.10 -21.21
N MET A 339 -4.24 3.34 -22.29
CA MET A 339 -5.58 3.96 -22.22
C MET A 339 -6.55 3.08 -21.43
N LEU A 340 -6.59 1.78 -21.72
CA LEU A 340 -7.46 0.82 -21.03
C LEU A 340 -7.06 0.69 -19.56
N GLY A 341 -5.76 0.53 -19.27
CA GLY A 341 -5.23 0.39 -17.92
C GLY A 341 -5.52 1.62 -17.04
N LEU A 342 -5.32 2.83 -17.59
CA LEU A 342 -5.64 4.09 -16.91
C LEU A 342 -7.15 4.23 -16.66
N PHE A 343 -7.96 3.85 -17.63
CA PHE A 343 -9.43 3.87 -17.48
C PHE A 343 -9.87 2.93 -16.37
N LEU A 344 -9.39 1.68 -16.37
CA LEU A 344 -9.73 0.68 -15.34
C LEU A 344 -9.21 1.10 -13.97
N ALA A 345 -7.96 1.57 -13.87
CA ALA A 345 -7.38 2.00 -12.60
C ALA A 345 -8.12 3.20 -11.98
N LYS A 346 -8.47 4.21 -12.79
CA LYS A 346 -9.23 5.37 -12.29
C LYS A 346 -10.66 5.03 -11.88
N ASN A 347 -11.26 4.02 -12.48
CA ASN A 347 -12.62 3.58 -12.19
C ASN A 347 -12.65 2.26 -11.38
N ALA A 348 -11.57 1.91 -10.69
CA ALA A 348 -11.48 0.65 -9.95
C ALA A 348 -12.56 0.54 -8.86
N ASP A 349 -12.80 1.56 -8.05
CA ASP A 349 -13.82 1.56 -6.99
C ASP A 349 -15.25 1.34 -7.52
N PRO A 350 -15.76 2.10 -8.51
CA PRO A 350 -17.10 1.84 -9.08
C PRO A 350 -17.18 0.48 -9.78
N ILE A 351 -16.12 -0.01 -10.41
CA ILE A 351 -16.10 -1.33 -11.05
C ILE A 351 -16.21 -2.43 -10.00
N ILE A 352 -15.44 -2.36 -8.91
CA ILE A 352 -15.52 -3.34 -7.82
C ILE A 352 -16.91 -3.32 -7.18
N LYS A 353 -17.47 -2.16 -6.87
CA LYS A 353 -18.84 -2.04 -6.33
C LYS A 353 -19.88 -2.62 -7.26
N TRP A 354 -19.75 -2.42 -8.55
CA TRP A 354 -20.62 -3.04 -9.55
C TRP A 354 -20.49 -4.58 -9.53
N CYS A 355 -19.27 -5.11 -9.51
CA CYS A 355 -19.01 -6.53 -9.39
C CYS A 355 -19.63 -7.13 -8.11
N GLU A 356 -19.48 -6.44 -6.96
CA GLU A 356 -20.07 -6.86 -5.69
C GLU A 356 -21.61 -6.97 -5.76
N GLN A 357 -22.24 -6.01 -6.43
CA GLN A 357 -23.71 -6.02 -6.63
C GLN A 357 -24.16 -7.16 -7.53
N VAL A 358 -23.43 -7.43 -8.62
CA VAL A 358 -23.78 -8.48 -9.59
C VAL A 358 -23.56 -9.88 -9.02
N PHE A 359 -22.39 -10.10 -8.39
CA PHE A 359 -22.02 -11.41 -7.85
C PHE A 359 -22.49 -11.64 -6.41
N LYS A 360 -23.07 -10.62 -5.75
CA LYS A 360 -23.52 -10.66 -4.34
C LYS A 360 -22.42 -11.12 -3.37
N VAL A 361 -21.16 -10.79 -3.66
CA VAL A 361 -19.99 -11.12 -2.86
C VAL A 361 -19.33 -9.81 -2.46
N LYS A 362 -19.05 -9.60 -1.18
CA LYS A 362 -18.20 -8.50 -0.73
C LYS A 362 -16.74 -8.83 -1.06
N ILE A 363 -16.15 -8.11 -2.01
CA ILE A 363 -14.76 -8.25 -2.43
C ILE A 363 -13.87 -7.38 -1.54
N PHE A 364 -14.36 -6.17 -1.22
CA PHE A 364 -13.64 -5.21 -0.40
C PHE A 364 -14.47 -4.84 0.82
N ASP A 365 -14.04 -5.30 2.01
CA ASP A 365 -14.70 -4.97 3.27
C ASP A 365 -13.95 -3.84 3.97
N GLN A 366 -14.62 -2.72 4.12
CA GLN A 366 -14.12 -1.52 4.77
C GLN A 366 -13.66 -1.76 6.21
N SER A 367 -14.34 -2.67 6.93
CA SER A 367 -14.00 -3.02 8.31
C SER A 367 -12.68 -3.81 8.42
N VAL A 368 -12.33 -4.57 7.39
CA VAL A 368 -11.10 -5.38 7.36
C VAL A 368 -9.89 -4.56 6.95
N TYR A 369 -10.05 -3.70 5.93
CA TYR A 369 -8.94 -2.93 5.36
C TYR A 369 -8.83 -1.51 5.92
N GLY A 370 -9.84 -1.04 6.65
CA GLY A 370 -9.87 0.30 7.23
C GLY A 370 -9.85 1.44 6.20
N MET A 371 -10.23 1.19 4.96
CA MET A 371 -10.24 2.17 3.89
C MET A 371 -11.65 2.39 3.35
N ASP A 372 -12.07 3.64 3.17
CA ASP A 372 -13.43 3.99 2.71
C ASP A 372 -13.71 3.64 1.25
N ARG A 373 -12.67 3.48 0.45
CA ARG A 373 -12.76 3.21 -0.99
C ARG A 373 -11.71 2.19 -1.39
N PHE A 374 -12.00 1.45 -2.46
CA PHE A 374 -11.02 0.54 -3.04
C PHE A 374 -9.77 1.33 -3.48
N PRO A 375 -8.58 1.00 -2.93
CA PRO A 375 -7.39 1.79 -3.15
C PRO A 375 -6.85 1.59 -4.57
N SER A 376 -6.80 2.66 -5.35
CA SER A 376 -6.15 2.66 -6.66
C SER A 376 -5.58 4.05 -6.92
N VAL A 377 -4.26 4.16 -6.91
CA VAL A 377 -3.52 5.41 -7.11
C VAL A 377 -2.59 5.25 -8.30
N VAL A 378 -2.77 6.10 -9.31
CA VAL A 378 -1.95 6.07 -10.52
C VAL A 378 -0.80 7.07 -10.38
N HIS A 379 0.43 6.57 -10.29
CA HIS A 379 1.62 7.40 -10.34
C HIS A 379 2.12 7.50 -11.79
N SER A 380 2.39 8.71 -12.24
CA SER A 380 2.89 8.98 -13.60
C SER A 380 4.24 8.28 -13.87
N ALA A 381 5.09 8.16 -12.85
CA ALA A 381 6.36 7.47 -12.93
C ALA A 381 6.20 5.97 -13.26
N ASP A 382 5.23 5.30 -12.60
CA ASP A 382 4.95 3.87 -12.83
C ASP A 382 4.43 3.65 -14.25
N VAL A 383 3.48 4.48 -14.70
CA VAL A 383 2.95 4.41 -16.07
C VAL A 383 4.05 4.63 -17.11
N THR A 384 4.91 5.62 -16.91
CA THR A 384 6.04 5.91 -17.82
C THR A 384 7.01 4.73 -17.85
N ALA A 385 7.33 4.15 -16.71
CA ALA A 385 8.19 2.96 -16.62
C ALA A 385 7.60 1.76 -17.39
N VAL A 386 6.30 1.49 -17.21
CA VAL A 386 5.59 0.42 -17.93
C VAL A 386 5.64 0.64 -19.44
N VAL A 387 5.35 1.86 -19.92
CA VAL A 387 5.38 2.20 -21.35
C VAL A 387 6.77 2.02 -21.91
N LEU A 388 7.82 2.51 -21.23
CA LEU A 388 9.20 2.36 -21.67
C LEU A 388 9.64 0.89 -21.74
N VAL A 389 9.31 0.11 -20.71
CA VAL A 389 9.62 -1.33 -20.66
C VAL A 389 8.88 -2.06 -21.77
N ALA A 390 7.57 -1.84 -21.94
CA ALA A 390 6.78 -2.49 -22.99
C ALA A 390 7.31 -2.16 -24.40
N MET A 391 7.64 -0.90 -24.68
CA MET A 391 8.22 -0.46 -25.95
C MET A 391 9.60 -1.08 -26.20
N THR A 392 10.46 -1.11 -25.18
CA THR A 392 11.80 -1.72 -25.29
C THR A 392 11.72 -3.20 -25.58
N ILE A 393 10.86 -3.91 -24.84
CA ILE A 393 10.67 -5.36 -25.02
C ILE A 393 10.04 -5.66 -26.40
N SER A 394 9.04 -4.86 -26.83
CA SER A 394 8.45 -4.99 -28.17
C SER A 394 9.52 -4.81 -29.26
N LEU A 395 10.39 -3.82 -29.12
CA LEU A 395 11.48 -3.59 -30.08
C LEU A 395 12.47 -4.77 -30.10
N LEU A 396 12.91 -5.24 -28.92
CA LEU A 396 13.85 -6.37 -28.81
C LEU A 396 13.26 -7.66 -29.40
N ALA A 397 11.98 -7.92 -29.17
CA ALA A 397 11.28 -9.09 -29.69
C ALA A 397 11.23 -9.12 -31.23
N THR A 398 11.25 -7.95 -31.86
CA THR A 398 11.21 -7.86 -33.35
C THR A 398 12.57 -8.09 -34.04
N ILE A 399 13.67 -7.91 -33.31
CA ILE A 399 15.02 -7.97 -33.92
C ILE A 399 15.32 -9.35 -34.51
N TYR A 400 15.06 -10.41 -33.78
CA TYR A 400 15.36 -11.77 -34.24
C TYR A 400 14.55 -12.17 -35.49
N PRO A 401 13.22 -12.02 -35.56
CA PRO A 401 12.45 -12.29 -36.77
C PRO A 401 12.87 -11.43 -37.97
N ALA A 402 13.12 -10.14 -37.76
CA ALA A 402 13.54 -9.22 -38.81
C ALA A 402 14.91 -9.58 -39.36
N TRP A 403 15.83 -9.98 -38.48
CA TRP A 403 17.15 -10.45 -38.90
C TRP A 403 17.08 -11.75 -39.75
N ARG A 404 16.22 -12.69 -39.35
CA ARG A 404 15.95 -13.91 -40.09
C ARG A 404 15.38 -13.63 -41.50
N ALA A 405 14.40 -12.70 -41.58
CA ALA A 405 13.83 -12.25 -42.84
C ALA A 405 14.89 -11.61 -43.76
N ALA A 406 15.81 -10.81 -43.22
CA ALA A 406 16.86 -10.13 -43.96
C ALA A 406 17.91 -11.08 -44.55
N ARG A 407 18.06 -12.29 -44.02
CA ARG A 407 19.03 -13.32 -44.48
C ARG A 407 18.41 -14.37 -45.42
N MET A 408 17.15 -14.29 -45.78
CA MET A 408 16.52 -15.23 -46.69
C MET A 408 17.15 -15.15 -48.08
N ASP A 409 17.45 -16.33 -48.67
CA ASP A 409 17.97 -16.44 -50.03
C ASP A 409 16.81 -16.31 -51.04
N PRO A 410 16.83 -15.29 -51.95
CA PRO A 410 15.78 -15.10 -52.94
C PRO A 410 15.69 -16.25 -53.96
N ALA A 411 16.80 -16.94 -54.24
CA ALA A 411 16.82 -18.04 -55.18
C ALA A 411 16.12 -19.28 -54.67
N GLU A 412 16.27 -19.59 -53.37
CA GLU A 412 15.61 -20.70 -52.69
C GLU A 412 14.09 -20.44 -52.52
N ALA A 413 13.71 -19.19 -52.22
CA ALA A 413 12.34 -18.79 -52.07
C ALA A 413 11.48 -18.80 -53.34
N LEU A 414 12.10 -18.62 -54.53
CA LEU A 414 11.45 -18.64 -55.84
C LEU A 414 11.45 -20.04 -56.52
N ARG A 415 12.27 -20.97 -55.99
CA ARG A 415 12.45 -22.32 -56.57
C ARG A 415 11.43 -23.34 -56.08
N TYR A 416 10.86 -23.14 -54.88
CA TYR A 416 9.83 -24.04 -54.35
C TYR A 416 8.42 -23.58 -54.80
N GLU A 417 7.96 -24.15 -55.90
CA GLU A 417 6.57 -24.36 -56.24
C GLU A 417 6.14 -25.77 -55.87
#